data_8e80d80b66d1c33f165024adc0806f47
#
_entry.id   8e80d80b66d1c33f165024adc0806f47
#
_cell.length_a   1.000
_cell.length_b   1.000
_cell.length_c   1.000
_cell.angle_alpha   90.00
_cell.angle_beta   90.00
_cell.angle_gamma   90.00
#
_symmetry.space_group_name_H-M   'P 1'
#
loop_
_entity.id
_entity.type
_entity.pdbx_description
1 polymer ?
#
loop_
_entity_poly.entity_id
_entity_poly.type
_entity_poly.pdbx_seq_one_letter_code
_entity_poly.pdbx_strand_id
1 'polypeptide(L)'
;MKLTRRHALKLVGASGLALSLPTLGRAQEIEKKNLTIAVGGKALIYYLPLSIAEINGYFDDEGLKVKVADFAGGSKALQAGVGGSADVVSGAFEHTINLQAKGQMYRAFVQQGRAPAIVLAVSNKTMADYKSPADLKGKKIGVTAPGSSTNMMVNFYLEQNGLKPSDVAFIGVGAGAGAVTAMRTGQIDAMANLDPVIGTLLKENEVRVIADTRTVADTKTIFGGNMPSACLYASEEFITKNPNTAQALANAIVRADKWIQANDAETIAKTVPATYLLGDVELYKQCLDANKESLSPNGLVDADGPATALNALAAFVPNLDASKIDISKIYTNEFAENADKKYPNV
;
A
#
# COMPACT_ATOMS: atom_id res chain seq x y z
N MET A 1 59.31 61.87 25.37
CA MET A 1 58.70 60.71 26.04
C MET A 1 58.92 59.48 25.15
N LYS A 2 59.84 58.57 25.54
CA LYS A 2 60.25 57.43 24.68
C LYS A 2 59.26 56.27 24.89
N LEU A 3 58.51 55.91 23.86
CA LEU A 3 57.68 54.71 23.83
C LEU A 3 58.58 53.48 23.77
N THR A 4 58.58 52.67 24.80
CA THR A 4 59.34 51.41 24.87
C THR A 4 58.67 50.29 24.17
N ARG A 5 59.46 49.42 23.53
CA ARG A 5 59.09 48.25 22.70
C ARG A 5 58.24 47.19 23.41
N ARG A 6 57.80 47.41 24.64
CA ARG A 6 57.02 46.44 25.43
C ARG A 6 55.49 46.57 25.30
N HIS A 7 54.97 47.60 24.60
CA HIS A 7 53.51 47.77 24.41
C HIS A 7 52.99 47.32 23.05
N ALA A 8 53.90 46.89 22.14
CA ALA A 8 53.47 46.37 20.80
C ALA A 8 53.20 44.87 20.72
N LEU A 9 53.37 44.14 21.83
CA LEU A 9 53.24 42.65 21.85
C LEU A 9 52.00 42.14 22.57
N LYS A 10 50.97 42.95 22.83
CA LYS A 10 49.72 42.55 23.49
C LYS A 10 48.44 42.67 22.62
N LEU A 11 48.60 42.93 21.33
CA LEU A 11 47.46 43.12 20.40
C LEU A 11 47.44 42.15 19.24
N VAL A 12 48.21 41.07 19.30
CA VAL A 12 48.12 39.95 18.29
C VAL A 12 47.91 38.65 19.06
N GLY A 13 46.68 38.37 19.43
CA GLY A 13 46.38 37.14 20.19
C GLY A 13 44.91 36.90 20.44
N ALA A 14 44.02 37.38 19.56
CA ALA A 14 42.59 37.05 19.66
C ALA A 14 41.92 36.89 18.27
N SER A 15 42.63 36.26 17.32
CA SER A 15 41.98 35.68 16.16
C SER A 15 41.47 34.31 16.59
N GLY A 16 40.29 34.30 17.21
CA GLY A 16 39.60 33.08 17.56
C GLY A 16 39.39 32.24 16.29
N LEU A 17 40.06 31.09 16.21
CA LEU A 17 39.58 29.98 15.39
C LEU A 17 38.13 29.67 15.86
N ALA A 18 37.16 30.23 15.17
CA ALA A 18 35.82 29.66 15.18
C ALA A 18 35.95 28.28 14.54
N LEU A 19 36.24 27.27 15.35
CA LEU A 19 35.97 25.88 15.01
C LEU A 19 34.45 25.82 14.73
N SER A 20 34.10 25.82 13.45
CA SER A 20 32.80 25.39 12.99
C SER A 20 32.68 23.91 13.39
N LEU A 21 32.22 23.68 14.62
CA LEU A 21 31.71 22.39 15.00
C LEU A 21 30.62 22.06 13.96
N PRO A 22 30.72 20.90 13.25
CA PRO A 22 29.58 20.45 12.47
C PRO A 22 28.41 20.47 13.43
N THR A 23 27.37 21.21 13.10
CA THR A 23 26.10 21.08 13.78
C THR A 23 25.71 19.61 13.60
N LEU A 24 25.97 18.83 14.64
CA LEU A 24 25.34 17.52 14.78
C LEU A 24 23.87 17.80 14.55
N GLY A 25 23.38 17.41 13.38
CA GLY A 25 21.96 17.55 13.04
C GLY A 25 21.20 16.96 14.21
N ARG A 26 20.50 17.80 14.94
CA ARG A 26 19.64 17.37 16.03
C ARG A 26 18.68 16.40 15.39
N ALA A 27 18.77 15.10 15.72
CA ALA A 27 17.79 14.12 15.27
C ALA A 27 16.43 14.77 15.57
N GLN A 28 15.63 14.98 14.52
CA GLN A 28 14.31 15.59 14.66
C GLN A 28 13.51 14.72 15.62
N GLU A 29 13.00 15.35 16.69
CA GLU A 29 12.25 14.61 17.72
C GLU A 29 10.96 14.05 17.12
N ILE A 30 10.74 12.72 17.29
CA ILE A 30 9.53 12.03 16.87
C ILE A 30 8.37 12.50 17.75
N GLU A 31 7.35 13.11 17.17
CA GLU A 31 6.21 13.69 17.89
C GLU A 31 5.33 12.60 18.51
N LYS A 32 5.10 11.51 17.78
CA LYS A 32 4.30 10.37 18.24
C LYS A 32 5.04 9.06 18.00
N LYS A 33 5.65 8.52 19.06
CA LYS A 33 6.45 7.28 19.02
C LYS A 33 5.58 6.02 19.01
N ASN A 34 4.49 6.01 19.77
CA ASN A 34 3.58 4.87 19.88
C ASN A 34 2.39 5.09 18.98
N LEU A 35 2.20 4.23 17.99
CA LEU A 35 1.10 4.36 17.03
C LEU A 35 0.56 3.01 16.56
N THR A 36 -0.67 3.02 16.07
CA THR A 36 -1.33 1.84 15.48
C THR A 36 -1.49 2.06 13.98
N ILE A 37 -1.03 1.07 13.19
CA ILE A 37 -1.32 0.98 11.75
C ILE A 37 -2.40 -0.08 11.54
N ALA A 38 -3.52 0.30 10.91
CA ALA A 38 -4.55 -0.64 10.48
C ALA A 38 -4.22 -1.18 9.09
N VAL A 39 -4.35 -2.49 8.88
CA VAL A 39 -4.16 -3.16 7.59
C VAL A 39 -5.28 -4.17 7.34
N GLY A 40 -5.65 -4.40 6.09
CA GLY A 40 -6.72 -5.33 5.74
C GLY A 40 -6.22 -6.59 5.04
N GLY A 41 -5.75 -7.57 5.83
CA GLY A 41 -5.15 -8.81 5.32
C GLY A 41 -3.63 -8.74 5.25
N LYS A 42 -2.98 -8.59 6.39
CA LYS A 42 -1.54 -8.41 6.56
C LYS A 42 -0.69 -9.46 5.84
N ALA A 43 -1.19 -10.69 5.73
CA ALA A 43 -0.49 -11.80 5.07
C ALA A 43 -0.48 -11.73 3.53
N LEU A 44 -1.23 -10.82 2.91
CA LEU A 44 -1.22 -10.63 1.47
C LEU A 44 0.12 -10.05 0.99
N ILE A 45 0.60 -10.52 -0.16
CA ILE A 45 1.82 -9.98 -0.80
C ILE A 45 1.66 -8.47 -1.07
N TYR A 46 0.46 -8.00 -1.29
CA TYR A 46 0.09 -6.59 -1.43
C TYR A 46 0.59 -5.68 -0.29
N TYR A 47 0.68 -6.22 0.95
CA TYR A 47 1.15 -5.51 2.14
C TYR A 47 2.52 -6.02 2.62
N LEU A 48 3.25 -6.73 1.77
CA LEU A 48 4.57 -7.27 2.12
C LEU A 48 5.55 -6.20 2.64
N PRO A 49 5.61 -4.97 2.07
CA PRO A 49 6.50 -3.94 2.60
C PRO A 49 6.22 -3.57 4.07
N LEU A 50 4.93 -3.46 4.47
CA LEU A 50 4.56 -3.24 5.86
C LEU A 50 5.05 -4.39 6.75
N SER A 51 4.85 -5.63 6.31
CA SER A 51 5.24 -6.83 7.05
C SER A 51 6.76 -6.93 7.19
N ILE A 52 7.51 -6.67 6.14
CA ILE A 52 8.99 -6.66 6.17
C ILE A 52 9.51 -5.53 7.07
N ALA A 53 8.91 -4.33 7.01
CA ALA A 53 9.30 -3.23 7.89
C ALA A 53 9.13 -3.59 9.38
N GLU A 54 8.04 -4.29 9.74
CA GLU A 54 7.79 -4.77 11.10
C GLU A 54 8.75 -5.90 11.49
N ILE A 55 8.90 -6.93 10.65
CA ILE A 55 9.70 -8.11 10.95
C ILE A 55 11.19 -7.77 11.08
N ASN A 56 11.71 -6.94 10.19
CA ASN A 56 13.11 -6.52 10.20
C ASN A 56 13.41 -5.41 11.20
N GLY A 57 12.42 -4.95 11.98
CA GLY A 57 12.61 -3.94 13.01
C GLY A 57 12.82 -2.52 12.48
N TYR A 58 12.49 -2.23 11.21
CA TYR A 58 12.75 -0.92 10.60
C TYR A 58 11.96 0.22 11.26
N PHE A 59 10.81 -0.05 11.84
CA PHE A 59 10.08 0.93 12.64
C PHE A 59 10.83 1.26 13.95
N ASP A 60 11.37 0.25 14.63
CA ASP A 60 12.16 0.45 15.85
C ASP A 60 13.46 1.22 15.58
N ASP A 61 14.14 0.94 14.46
CA ASP A 61 15.33 1.66 14.01
C ASP A 61 15.05 3.16 13.77
N GLU A 62 13.85 3.50 13.33
CA GLU A 62 13.39 4.89 13.16
C GLU A 62 12.81 5.49 14.45
N GLY A 63 12.91 4.80 15.59
CA GLY A 63 12.45 5.27 16.89
C GLY A 63 10.94 5.16 17.14
N LEU A 64 10.24 4.37 16.33
CA LEU A 64 8.80 4.16 16.42
C LEU A 64 8.48 2.84 17.16
N LYS A 65 7.36 2.83 17.87
CA LYS A 65 6.72 1.63 18.44
C LYS A 65 5.39 1.43 17.75
N VAL A 66 5.40 0.62 16.70
CA VAL A 66 4.25 0.39 15.84
C VAL A 66 3.51 -0.88 16.26
N LYS A 67 2.19 -0.76 16.46
CA LYS A 67 1.27 -1.90 16.55
C LYS A 67 0.55 -2.04 15.21
N VAL A 68 0.75 -3.14 14.51
CA VAL A 68 -0.01 -3.46 13.30
C VAL A 68 -1.28 -4.21 13.69
N ALA A 69 -2.45 -3.62 13.42
CA ALA A 69 -3.78 -4.19 13.66
C ALA A 69 -4.34 -4.72 12.34
N ASP A 70 -4.53 -6.04 12.25
CA ASP A 70 -5.02 -6.72 11.05
C ASP A 70 -6.54 -6.87 11.05
N PHE A 71 -7.15 -6.57 9.91
CA PHE A 71 -8.59 -6.63 9.68
C PHE A 71 -8.90 -7.56 8.49
N ALA A 72 -10.15 -7.98 8.36
CA ALA A 72 -10.58 -8.91 7.31
C ALA A 72 -10.45 -8.36 5.87
N GLY A 73 -10.29 -7.03 5.70
CA GLY A 73 -10.12 -6.40 4.39
C GLY A 73 -9.93 -4.89 4.50
N GLY A 74 -9.48 -4.26 3.40
CA GLY A 74 -9.04 -2.85 3.38
C GLY A 74 -10.09 -1.85 3.85
N SER A 75 -11.38 -2.03 3.52
CA SER A 75 -12.45 -1.15 3.99
C SER A 75 -12.66 -1.22 5.51
N LYS A 76 -12.36 -2.35 6.15
CA LYS A 76 -12.41 -2.48 7.61
C LYS A 76 -11.23 -1.78 8.27
N ALA A 77 -10.05 -1.89 7.69
CA ALA A 77 -8.88 -1.12 8.12
C ALA A 77 -9.13 0.40 7.97
N LEU A 78 -9.71 0.83 6.84
CA LEU A 78 -10.11 2.22 6.64
C LEU A 78 -11.07 2.72 7.72
N GLN A 79 -12.12 1.93 8.05
CA GLN A 79 -13.05 2.26 9.13
C GLN A 79 -12.36 2.45 10.48
N ALA A 80 -11.34 1.63 10.78
CA ALA A 80 -10.54 1.77 12.00
C ALA A 80 -9.75 3.09 12.01
N GLY A 81 -9.15 3.48 10.89
CA GLY A 81 -8.45 4.77 10.75
C GLY A 81 -9.39 5.97 10.86
N VAL A 82 -10.50 5.97 10.13
CA VAL A 82 -11.50 7.06 10.18
C VAL A 82 -12.17 7.15 11.55
N GLY A 83 -12.41 6.02 12.20
CA GLY A 83 -12.98 5.95 13.54
C GLY A 83 -12.01 6.27 14.68
N GLY A 84 -10.73 6.56 14.38
CA GLY A 84 -9.71 6.95 15.38
C GLY A 84 -9.16 5.79 16.22
N SER A 85 -9.45 4.53 15.88
CA SER A 85 -8.85 3.35 16.54
C SER A 85 -7.49 2.96 15.95
N ALA A 86 -7.10 3.57 14.85
CA ALA A 86 -5.76 3.51 14.29
C ALA A 86 -5.31 4.91 13.85
N ASP A 87 -4.01 5.18 13.92
CA ASP A 87 -3.42 6.47 13.57
C ASP A 87 -3.16 6.59 12.07
N VAL A 88 -2.76 5.48 11.47
CA VAL A 88 -2.37 5.35 10.05
C VAL A 88 -3.04 4.11 9.49
N VAL A 89 -3.33 4.14 8.21
CA VAL A 89 -3.85 2.98 7.48
C VAL A 89 -2.83 2.56 6.42
N SER A 90 -2.50 1.27 6.42
CA SER A 90 -1.88 0.61 5.28
C SER A 90 -3.01 0.07 4.41
N GLY A 91 -3.28 0.74 3.31
CA GLY A 91 -4.46 0.45 2.51
C GLY A 91 -4.34 0.93 1.08
N ALA A 92 -5.42 0.85 0.33
CA ALA A 92 -5.45 1.20 -1.07
C ALA A 92 -5.47 2.71 -1.30
N PHE A 93 -4.73 3.18 -2.30
CA PHE A 93 -4.60 4.60 -2.64
C PHE A 93 -5.95 5.27 -2.94
N GLU A 94 -6.83 4.62 -3.67
CA GLU A 94 -8.14 5.14 -4.06
C GLU A 94 -9.07 5.42 -2.86
N HIS A 95 -8.75 4.92 -1.67
CA HIS A 95 -9.46 5.31 -0.46
C HIS A 95 -9.32 6.81 -0.15
N THR A 96 -8.17 7.42 -0.45
CA THR A 96 -7.95 8.86 -0.24
C THR A 96 -8.88 9.71 -1.12
N ILE A 97 -9.12 9.27 -2.35
CA ILE A 97 -10.07 9.91 -3.28
C ILE A 97 -11.50 9.81 -2.73
N ASN A 98 -11.93 8.60 -2.34
CA ASN A 98 -13.26 8.38 -1.77
C ASN A 98 -13.49 9.17 -0.47
N LEU A 99 -12.45 9.36 0.34
CA LEU A 99 -12.52 10.16 1.57
C LEU A 99 -12.64 11.65 1.23
N GLN A 100 -11.84 12.16 0.29
CA GLN A 100 -11.95 13.55 -0.14
C GLN A 100 -13.34 13.86 -0.73
N ALA A 101 -13.91 12.97 -1.53
CA ALA A 101 -15.27 13.10 -2.04
C ALA A 101 -16.33 13.22 -0.95
N LYS A 102 -16.04 12.72 0.27
CA LYS A 102 -16.88 12.82 1.47
C LYS A 102 -16.47 13.98 2.41
N GLY A 103 -15.57 14.85 1.97
CA GLY A 103 -15.07 15.97 2.76
C GLY A 103 -14.07 15.58 3.85
N GLN A 104 -13.52 14.37 3.81
CA GLN A 104 -12.52 13.88 4.76
C GLN A 104 -11.12 13.94 4.12
N MET A 105 -10.23 14.77 4.66
CA MET A 105 -8.91 14.98 4.10
C MET A 105 -7.93 13.94 4.66
N TYR A 106 -7.59 12.98 3.82
CA TYR A 106 -6.56 11.97 4.05
C TYR A 106 -5.54 12.02 2.92
N ARG A 107 -4.27 11.79 3.25
CA ARG A 107 -3.17 11.87 2.31
C ARG A 107 -2.31 10.62 2.37
N ALA A 108 -2.04 10.02 1.20
CA ALA A 108 -1.01 9.00 1.04
C ALA A 108 0.37 9.65 1.09
N PHE A 109 1.33 9.09 1.82
CA PHE A 109 2.64 9.70 2.02
C PHE A 109 3.83 8.75 1.75
N VAL A 110 3.58 7.45 1.53
CA VAL A 110 4.55 6.48 1.02
C VAL A 110 3.81 5.32 0.37
N GLN A 111 4.25 4.93 -0.81
CA GLN A 111 3.67 3.83 -1.59
C GLN A 111 4.35 2.51 -1.24
N GLN A 112 3.60 1.42 -1.19
CA GLN A 112 4.06 0.05 -1.00
C GLN A 112 3.89 -0.79 -2.28
N GLY A 113 2.96 -0.39 -3.16
CA GLY A 113 2.67 -1.09 -4.40
C GLY A 113 2.30 -0.13 -5.52
N ARG A 114 2.86 -0.34 -6.72
CA ARG A 114 2.64 0.49 -7.93
C ARG A 114 1.66 -0.13 -8.92
N ALA A 115 1.18 -1.34 -8.64
CA ALA A 115 0.11 -2.01 -9.37
C ALA A 115 -0.82 -2.71 -8.36
N PRO A 116 -2.14 -2.83 -8.62
CA PRO A 116 -3.08 -3.37 -7.64
C PRO A 116 -2.84 -4.82 -7.26
N ALA A 117 -2.21 -5.62 -8.11
CA ALA A 117 -1.97 -7.05 -7.90
C ALA A 117 -3.23 -7.87 -7.63
N ILE A 118 -4.41 -7.33 -7.96
CA ILE A 118 -5.71 -7.98 -7.79
C ILE A 118 -5.99 -8.84 -9.01
N VAL A 119 -6.45 -10.06 -8.76
CA VAL A 119 -6.90 -10.99 -9.80
C VAL A 119 -8.38 -11.24 -9.63
N LEU A 120 -9.15 -11.05 -10.70
CA LEU A 120 -10.53 -11.48 -10.80
C LEU A 120 -10.57 -12.83 -11.52
N ALA A 121 -11.12 -13.83 -10.86
CA ALA A 121 -11.20 -15.19 -11.38
C ALA A 121 -12.61 -15.79 -11.16
N VAL A 122 -13.03 -16.63 -12.07
CA VAL A 122 -14.32 -17.38 -12.00
C VAL A 122 -14.08 -18.82 -11.57
N SER A 123 -15.04 -19.38 -10.83
CA SER A 123 -15.00 -20.76 -10.36
C SER A 123 -15.13 -21.75 -11.52
N ASN A 124 -14.20 -22.70 -11.64
CA ASN A 124 -14.34 -23.80 -12.58
C ASN A 124 -15.46 -24.77 -12.21
N LYS A 125 -15.92 -24.75 -10.95
CA LYS A 125 -17.01 -25.57 -10.44
C LYS A 125 -18.41 -25.02 -10.75
N THR A 126 -18.62 -23.70 -10.47
CA THR A 126 -19.95 -23.08 -10.57
C THR A 126 -20.14 -22.26 -11.84
N MET A 127 -19.04 -21.97 -12.55
CA MET A 127 -19.01 -21.21 -13.81
C MET A 127 -18.17 -21.89 -14.89
N ALA A 128 -18.28 -23.22 -15.00
CA ALA A 128 -17.56 -24.00 -16.02
C ALA A 128 -17.83 -23.48 -17.45
N ASP A 129 -19.04 -23.02 -17.71
CA ASP A 129 -19.49 -22.53 -19.02
C ASP A 129 -19.27 -21.02 -19.24
N TYR A 130 -18.55 -20.34 -18.35
CA TYR A 130 -18.26 -18.91 -18.50
C TYR A 130 -17.61 -18.59 -19.86
N LYS A 131 -18.17 -17.64 -20.59
CA LYS A 131 -17.73 -17.22 -21.94
C LYS A 131 -17.41 -15.74 -22.02
N SER A 132 -18.11 -14.92 -21.24
CA SER A 132 -17.99 -13.46 -21.33
C SER A 132 -18.34 -12.78 -20.00
N PRO A 133 -17.97 -11.50 -19.81
CA PRO A 133 -18.36 -10.75 -18.61
C PRO A 133 -19.86 -10.71 -18.34
N ALA A 134 -20.73 -10.84 -19.37
CA ALA A 134 -22.19 -10.89 -19.21
C ALA A 134 -22.65 -12.07 -18.34
N ASP A 135 -21.88 -13.15 -18.29
CA ASP A 135 -22.18 -14.34 -17.49
C ASP A 135 -22.03 -14.10 -15.98
N LEU A 136 -21.42 -12.96 -15.58
CA LEU A 136 -21.34 -12.55 -14.17
C LEU A 136 -22.70 -12.05 -13.64
N LYS A 137 -23.66 -11.70 -14.48
CA LYS A 137 -24.98 -11.21 -14.05
C LYS A 137 -25.68 -12.22 -13.13
N GLY A 138 -26.14 -11.75 -11.97
CA GLY A 138 -26.77 -12.57 -10.93
C GLY A 138 -25.81 -13.43 -10.11
N LYS A 139 -24.50 -13.36 -10.35
CA LYS A 139 -23.50 -14.18 -9.65
C LYS A 139 -23.07 -13.58 -8.33
N LYS A 140 -22.56 -14.43 -7.44
CA LYS A 140 -21.95 -14.05 -6.16
C LYS A 140 -20.46 -13.89 -6.36
N ILE A 141 -19.96 -12.67 -6.15
CA ILE A 141 -18.54 -12.35 -6.30
C ILE A 141 -17.93 -12.12 -4.93
N GLY A 142 -16.97 -12.97 -4.55
CA GLY A 142 -16.16 -12.82 -3.35
C GLY A 142 -15.18 -11.66 -3.48
N VAL A 143 -15.10 -10.82 -2.46
CA VAL A 143 -14.13 -9.74 -2.33
C VAL A 143 -13.55 -9.78 -0.92
N THR A 144 -12.39 -9.17 -0.66
CA THR A 144 -11.83 -9.17 0.70
C THR A 144 -12.83 -8.57 1.70
N ALA A 145 -13.41 -7.43 1.36
CA ALA A 145 -14.59 -6.87 2.03
C ALA A 145 -15.30 -5.90 1.07
N PRO A 146 -16.62 -5.74 1.14
CA PRO A 146 -17.32 -4.69 0.39
C PRO A 146 -16.72 -3.30 0.67
N GLY A 147 -16.42 -2.54 -0.39
CA GLY A 147 -15.74 -1.24 -0.32
C GLY A 147 -14.21 -1.29 -0.25
N SER A 148 -13.58 -2.47 -0.27
CA SER A 148 -12.13 -2.63 -0.43
C SER A 148 -11.72 -2.48 -1.91
N SER A 149 -10.41 -2.34 -2.19
CA SER A 149 -9.88 -2.26 -3.55
C SER A 149 -10.28 -3.43 -4.44
N THR A 150 -10.37 -4.65 -3.88
CA THR A 150 -10.88 -5.83 -4.59
C THR A 150 -12.33 -5.64 -5.08
N ASN A 151 -13.17 -5.01 -4.27
CA ASN A 151 -14.53 -4.67 -4.69
C ASN A 151 -14.55 -3.53 -5.72
N MET A 152 -13.71 -2.51 -5.53
CA MET A 152 -13.61 -1.38 -6.48
C MET A 152 -13.13 -1.86 -7.86
N MET A 153 -12.13 -2.75 -7.91
CA MET A 153 -11.65 -3.35 -9.15
C MET A 153 -12.76 -4.12 -9.88
N VAL A 154 -13.58 -4.90 -9.17
CA VAL A 154 -14.72 -5.61 -9.80
C VAL A 154 -15.76 -4.62 -10.30
N ASN A 155 -16.09 -3.59 -9.54
CA ASN A 155 -17.05 -2.57 -9.98
C ASN A 155 -16.58 -1.91 -11.28
N PHE A 156 -15.31 -1.52 -11.36
CA PHE A 156 -14.73 -0.97 -12.58
C PHE A 156 -14.79 -1.96 -13.74
N TYR A 157 -14.40 -3.22 -13.52
CA TYR A 157 -14.47 -4.26 -14.54
C TYR A 157 -15.90 -4.48 -15.08
N LEU A 158 -16.90 -4.49 -14.19
CA LEU A 158 -18.30 -4.61 -14.58
C LEU A 158 -18.74 -3.44 -15.46
N GLU A 159 -18.46 -2.21 -15.06
CA GLU A 159 -18.83 -0.99 -15.83
C GLU A 159 -18.17 -0.98 -17.20
N GLN A 160 -16.88 -1.35 -17.31
CA GLN A 160 -16.17 -1.43 -18.59
C GLN A 160 -16.78 -2.48 -19.53
N ASN A 161 -17.54 -3.44 -19.01
CA ASN A 161 -18.18 -4.50 -19.77
C ASN A 161 -19.72 -4.36 -19.84
N GLY A 162 -20.24 -3.14 -19.58
CA GLY A 162 -21.67 -2.84 -19.72
C GLY A 162 -22.59 -3.44 -18.64
N LEU A 163 -22.00 -3.87 -17.51
CA LEU A 163 -22.71 -4.34 -16.34
C LEU A 163 -22.63 -3.29 -15.22
N LYS A 164 -23.56 -3.34 -14.28
CA LYS A 164 -23.56 -2.48 -13.09
C LYS A 164 -23.13 -3.26 -11.85
N PRO A 165 -22.57 -2.60 -10.83
CA PRO A 165 -22.33 -3.23 -9.54
C PRO A 165 -23.57 -3.93 -8.94
N SER A 166 -24.78 -3.42 -9.21
CA SER A 166 -26.06 -3.99 -8.78
C SER A 166 -26.47 -5.28 -9.53
N ASP A 167 -25.79 -5.61 -10.62
CA ASP A 167 -26.07 -6.85 -11.37
C ASP A 167 -25.47 -8.10 -10.71
N VAL A 168 -24.64 -7.94 -9.67
CA VAL A 168 -24.00 -9.03 -8.93
C VAL A 168 -24.20 -8.90 -7.42
N ALA A 169 -23.95 -9.97 -6.68
CA ALA A 169 -23.95 -9.94 -5.22
C ALA A 169 -22.51 -10.00 -4.69
N PHE A 170 -22.07 -8.97 -3.94
CA PHE A 170 -20.75 -8.96 -3.32
C PHE A 170 -20.77 -9.66 -1.96
N ILE A 171 -19.86 -10.61 -1.76
CA ILE A 171 -19.67 -11.37 -0.52
C ILE A 171 -18.28 -11.08 0.04
N GLY A 172 -18.21 -10.58 1.28
CA GLY A 172 -16.94 -10.43 1.99
C GLY A 172 -16.39 -11.79 2.43
N VAL A 173 -15.30 -12.23 1.82
CA VAL A 173 -14.69 -13.54 2.10
C VAL A 173 -13.34 -13.44 2.83
N GLY A 174 -12.85 -12.22 3.07
CA GLY A 174 -11.55 -11.99 3.70
C GLY A 174 -10.36 -12.20 2.75
N ALA A 175 -9.17 -12.25 3.34
CA ALA A 175 -7.88 -12.21 2.66
C ALA A 175 -7.00 -13.45 2.97
N GLY A 176 -7.56 -14.58 3.31
CA GLY A 176 -6.84 -15.78 3.71
C GLY A 176 -7.60 -17.08 3.42
N ALA A 177 -7.33 -18.12 4.20
CA ALA A 177 -7.91 -19.47 4.00
C ALA A 177 -9.43 -19.52 3.92
N GLY A 178 -10.14 -18.58 4.57
CA GLY A 178 -11.60 -18.46 4.46
C GLY A 178 -12.05 -18.15 3.05
N ALA A 179 -11.32 -17.32 2.31
CA ALA A 179 -11.61 -17.00 0.91
C ALA A 179 -11.43 -18.22 0.00
N VAL A 180 -10.34 -18.99 0.21
CA VAL A 180 -10.11 -20.26 -0.50
C VAL A 180 -11.29 -21.23 -0.26
N THR A 181 -11.71 -21.38 1.01
CA THR A 181 -12.83 -22.25 1.36
C THR A 181 -14.13 -21.81 0.72
N ALA A 182 -14.45 -20.52 0.69
CA ALA A 182 -15.67 -19.98 0.08
C ALA A 182 -15.75 -20.32 -1.41
N MET A 183 -14.63 -20.26 -2.14
CA MET A 183 -14.54 -20.64 -3.54
C MET A 183 -14.74 -22.17 -3.72
N ARG A 184 -14.00 -22.99 -2.97
CA ARG A 184 -14.05 -24.46 -3.03
C ARG A 184 -15.43 -25.02 -2.76
N THR A 185 -16.12 -24.45 -1.79
CA THR A 185 -17.48 -24.91 -1.42
C THR A 185 -18.57 -24.41 -2.36
N GLY A 186 -18.27 -23.46 -3.28
CA GLY A 186 -19.25 -22.86 -4.18
C GLY A 186 -20.17 -21.85 -3.48
N GLN A 187 -19.73 -21.27 -2.37
CA GLN A 187 -20.44 -20.15 -1.73
C GLN A 187 -20.40 -18.88 -2.59
N ILE A 188 -19.39 -18.78 -3.45
CA ILE A 188 -19.19 -17.71 -4.42
C ILE A 188 -18.89 -18.30 -5.81
N ASP A 189 -19.24 -17.56 -6.85
CA ASP A 189 -19.10 -17.96 -8.25
C ASP A 189 -17.84 -17.40 -8.90
N ALA A 190 -17.43 -16.23 -8.44
CA ALA A 190 -16.20 -15.54 -8.84
C ALA A 190 -15.53 -14.91 -7.61
N MET A 191 -14.28 -14.52 -7.74
CA MET A 191 -13.55 -13.87 -6.66
C MET A 191 -12.58 -12.84 -7.23
N ALA A 192 -12.55 -11.65 -6.62
CA ALA A 192 -11.43 -10.74 -6.71
C ALA A 192 -10.63 -10.80 -5.40
N ASN A 193 -9.38 -11.24 -5.49
CA ASN A 193 -8.49 -11.35 -4.34
C ASN A 193 -7.03 -11.20 -4.81
N LEU A 194 -6.10 -11.45 -3.91
CA LEU A 194 -4.67 -11.29 -4.12
C LEU A 194 -3.93 -12.58 -3.74
N ASP A 195 -2.64 -12.64 -4.08
CA ASP A 195 -1.80 -13.74 -3.66
C ASP A 195 -1.42 -13.63 -2.17
N PRO A 196 -1.31 -14.79 -1.49
CA PRO A 196 -1.28 -16.15 -2.02
C PRO A 196 -2.66 -16.83 -2.20
N VAL A 197 -3.78 -16.17 -1.90
CA VAL A 197 -5.14 -16.78 -2.01
C VAL A 197 -5.43 -17.22 -3.44
N ILE A 198 -5.17 -16.36 -4.42
CA ILE A 198 -5.41 -16.65 -5.85
C ILE A 198 -4.47 -17.76 -6.33
N GLY A 199 -3.17 -17.68 -5.98
CA GLY A 199 -2.20 -18.71 -6.36
C GLY A 199 -2.60 -20.10 -5.85
N THR A 200 -3.15 -20.19 -4.63
CA THR A 200 -3.66 -21.45 -4.05
C THR A 200 -4.78 -22.05 -4.91
N LEU A 201 -5.73 -21.23 -5.36
CA LEU A 201 -6.86 -21.69 -6.18
C LEU A 201 -6.41 -22.04 -7.61
N LEU A 202 -5.45 -21.29 -8.16
CA LEU A 202 -4.89 -21.57 -9.50
C LEU A 202 -4.10 -22.87 -9.54
N LYS A 203 -3.27 -23.14 -8.51
CA LYS A 203 -2.49 -24.38 -8.40
C LYS A 203 -3.36 -25.63 -8.48
N GLU A 204 -4.53 -25.60 -7.85
CA GLU A 204 -5.48 -26.69 -7.82
C GLU A 204 -6.49 -26.66 -9.01
N ASN A 205 -6.28 -25.76 -9.98
CA ASN A 205 -7.19 -25.58 -11.13
C ASN A 205 -8.66 -25.36 -10.73
N GLU A 206 -8.89 -24.64 -9.61
CA GLU A 206 -10.24 -24.38 -9.08
C GLU A 206 -10.87 -23.14 -9.69
N VAL A 207 -10.05 -22.26 -10.27
CA VAL A 207 -10.48 -21.00 -10.87
C VAL A 207 -9.81 -20.75 -12.23
N ARG A 208 -10.44 -19.89 -13.03
CA ARG A 208 -9.91 -19.33 -14.27
C ARG A 208 -9.86 -17.82 -14.19
N VAL A 209 -8.70 -17.24 -14.48
CA VAL A 209 -8.48 -15.79 -14.48
C VAL A 209 -9.24 -15.12 -15.62
N ILE A 210 -9.93 -14.01 -15.33
CA ILE A 210 -10.63 -13.18 -16.31
C ILE A 210 -10.14 -11.71 -16.31
N ALA A 211 -9.49 -11.27 -15.24
CA ALA A 211 -8.73 -10.03 -15.21
C ALA A 211 -7.58 -10.15 -14.21
N ASP A 212 -6.41 -9.60 -14.54
CA ASP A 212 -5.19 -9.68 -13.75
C ASP A 212 -4.52 -8.29 -13.72
N THR A 213 -4.07 -7.87 -12.54
CA THR A 213 -3.35 -6.60 -12.36
C THR A 213 -2.04 -6.79 -11.61
N ARG A 214 -1.43 -7.99 -11.68
CA ARG A 214 -0.15 -8.30 -11.03
C ARG A 214 1.05 -7.66 -11.70
N THR A 215 0.93 -7.31 -12.99
CA THR A 215 1.97 -6.57 -13.71
C THR A 215 1.54 -5.13 -14.00
N VAL A 216 2.51 -4.24 -14.19
CA VAL A 216 2.24 -2.85 -14.61
C VAL A 216 1.60 -2.82 -16.00
N ALA A 217 2.01 -3.71 -16.91
CA ALA A 217 1.47 -3.79 -18.27
C ALA A 217 -0.02 -4.19 -18.26
N ASP A 218 -0.38 -5.23 -17.50
CA ASP A 218 -1.78 -5.69 -17.39
C ASP A 218 -2.63 -4.63 -16.67
N THR A 219 -2.08 -3.99 -15.64
CA THR A 219 -2.72 -2.86 -14.95
C THR A 219 -3.08 -1.76 -15.92
N LYS A 220 -2.14 -1.34 -16.79
CA LYS A 220 -2.38 -0.32 -17.82
C LYS A 220 -3.45 -0.75 -18.82
N THR A 221 -3.47 -2.03 -19.18
CA THR A 221 -4.50 -2.57 -20.08
C THR A 221 -5.90 -2.45 -19.49
N ILE A 222 -6.04 -2.71 -18.18
CA ILE A 222 -7.34 -2.69 -17.48
C ILE A 222 -7.76 -1.26 -17.14
N PHE A 223 -6.86 -0.44 -16.58
CA PHE A 223 -7.21 0.88 -16.04
C PHE A 223 -6.89 2.05 -16.98
N GLY A 224 -6.18 1.79 -18.09
CA GLY A 224 -5.78 2.82 -19.06
C GLY A 224 -4.54 3.63 -18.64
N GLY A 225 -3.86 3.29 -17.54
CA GLY A 225 -2.68 3.99 -17.03
C GLY A 225 -2.07 3.30 -15.81
N ASN A 226 -1.05 3.93 -15.22
CA ASN A 226 -0.51 3.48 -13.94
C ASN A 226 -1.61 3.58 -12.86
N MET A 227 -1.72 2.59 -11.99
CA MET A 227 -2.70 2.56 -10.91
C MET A 227 -1.99 2.36 -9.58
N PRO A 228 -1.79 3.41 -8.78
CA PRO A 228 -1.18 3.28 -7.46
C PRO A 228 -2.04 2.38 -6.57
N SER A 229 -1.39 1.62 -5.71
CA SER A 229 -2.10 0.59 -4.95
C SER A 229 -1.89 0.72 -3.45
N ALA A 230 -1.22 -0.23 -2.79
CA ALA A 230 -0.96 -0.15 -1.37
C ALA A 230 -0.10 1.08 -1.02
N CYS A 231 -0.50 1.80 0.01
CA CYS A 231 0.23 2.94 0.56
C CYS A 231 -0.04 3.11 2.06
N LEU A 232 0.81 3.85 2.75
CA LEU A 232 0.44 4.41 4.05
C LEU A 232 -0.26 5.74 3.81
N TYR A 233 -1.44 5.89 4.42
CA TYR A 233 -2.16 7.16 4.44
C TYR A 233 -2.71 7.46 5.83
N ALA A 234 -2.83 8.74 6.13
CA ALA A 234 -3.37 9.26 7.39
C ALA A 234 -4.17 10.54 7.14
N SER A 235 -4.88 11.01 8.16
CA SER A 235 -5.54 12.32 8.09
C SER A 235 -4.50 13.42 7.87
N GLU A 236 -4.88 14.47 7.17
CA GLU A 236 -4.05 15.67 6.98
C GLU A 236 -3.60 16.25 8.32
N GLU A 237 -4.50 16.22 9.32
CA GLU A 237 -4.20 16.66 10.69
C GLU A 237 -3.06 15.84 11.31
N PHE A 238 -3.09 14.50 11.15
CA PHE A 238 -2.02 13.64 11.68
C PHE A 238 -0.67 13.97 11.05
N ILE A 239 -0.62 14.07 9.72
CA ILE A 239 0.62 14.34 8.98
C ILE A 239 1.19 15.71 9.35
N THR A 240 0.33 16.74 9.42
CA THR A 240 0.74 18.12 9.75
C THR A 240 1.24 18.25 11.20
N LYS A 241 0.61 17.53 12.15
CA LYS A 241 1.02 17.58 13.56
C LYS A 241 2.21 16.67 13.88
N ASN A 242 2.48 15.66 13.04
CA ASN A 242 3.50 14.64 13.29
C ASN A 242 4.39 14.41 12.05
N PRO A 243 5.02 15.45 11.47
CA PRO A 243 5.78 15.31 10.24
C PRO A 243 7.01 14.40 10.39
N ASN A 244 7.70 14.42 11.55
CA ASN A 244 8.84 13.55 11.78
C ASN A 244 8.42 12.09 11.98
N THR A 245 7.25 11.87 12.58
CA THR A 245 6.63 10.53 12.68
C THR A 245 6.27 9.99 11.29
N ALA A 246 5.66 10.83 10.42
CA ALA A 246 5.34 10.45 9.04
C ALA A 246 6.61 10.15 8.23
N GLN A 247 7.67 10.95 8.41
CA GLN A 247 8.98 10.69 7.79
C GLN A 247 9.59 9.38 8.26
N ALA A 248 9.56 9.09 9.56
CA ALA A 248 10.08 7.84 10.13
C ALA A 248 9.31 6.61 9.60
N LEU A 249 7.98 6.70 9.46
CA LEU A 249 7.17 5.67 8.82
C LEU A 249 7.55 5.46 7.35
N ALA A 250 7.71 6.55 6.59
CA ALA A 250 8.13 6.47 5.19
C ALA A 250 9.52 5.87 5.05
N ASN A 251 10.46 6.23 5.93
CA ASN A 251 11.80 5.66 5.99
C ASN A 251 11.76 4.12 6.14
N ALA A 252 10.96 3.63 7.08
CA ALA A 252 10.82 2.20 7.35
C ALA A 252 10.23 1.44 6.14
N ILE A 253 9.20 2.01 5.50
CA ILE A 253 8.56 1.39 4.32
C ILE A 253 9.50 1.40 3.11
N VAL A 254 10.17 2.52 2.80
CA VAL A 254 11.12 2.57 1.66
C VAL A 254 12.29 1.60 1.84
N ARG A 255 12.79 1.44 3.08
CA ARG A 255 13.78 0.39 3.38
C ARG A 255 13.25 -1.00 3.08
N ALA A 256 11.99 -1.27 3.46
CA ALA A 256 11.35 -2.55 3.20
C ALA A 256 11.13 -2.78 1.69
N ASP A 257 10.67 -1.76 0.96
CA ASP A 257 10.52 -1.80 -0.49
C ASP A 257 11.84 -2.20 -1.16
N LYS A 258 12.93 -1.49 -0.83
CA LYS A 258 14.26 -1.76 -1.38
C LYS A 258 14.80 -3.14 -0.98
N TRP A 259 14.60 -3.53 0.27
CA TRP A 259 14.99 -4.87 0.75
C TRP A 259 14.28 -5.96 -0.06
N ILE A 260 12.97 -5.82 -0.33
CA ILE A 260 12.23 -6.77 -1.16
C ILE A 260 12.78 -6.83 -2.58
N GLN A 261 13.10 -5.67 -3.19
CA GLN A 261 13.68 -5.65 -4.53
C GLN A 261 15.06 -6.31 -4.60
N ALA A 262 15.86 -6.19 -3.54
CA ALA A 262 17.22 -6.73 -3.47
C ALA A 262 17.28 -8.23 -3.15
N ASN A 263 16.20 -8.83 -2.61
CA ASN A 263 16.19 -10.22 -2.19
C ASN A 263 15.37 -11.11 -3.13
N ASP A 264 15.72 -12.40 -3.19
CA ASP A 264 14.97 -13.40 -3.92
C ASP A 264 13.76 -13.93 -3.13
N ALA A 265 12.90 -14.65 -3.83
CA ALA A 265 11.68 -15.21 -3.24
C ALA A 265 11.96 -16.20 -2.10
N GLU A 266 13.07 -16.92 -2.14
CA GLU A 266 13.49 -17.86 -1.09
C GLU A 266 13.82 -17.12 0.20
N THR A 267 14.61 -16.05 0.12
CA THR A 267 14.98 -15.21 1.26
C THR A 267 13.75 -14.55 1.89
N ILE A 268 12.84 -14.02 1.04
CA ILE A 268 11.61 -13.40 1.50
C ILE A 268 10.71 -14.43 2.19
N ALA A 269 10.51 -15.62 1.60
CA ALA A 269 9.67 -16.67 2.16
C ALA A 269 10.19 -17.19 3.52
N LYS A 270 11.51 -17.19 3.74
CA LYS A 270 12.12 -17.54 5.03
C LYS A 270 11.95 -16.44 6.09
N THR A 271 11.77 -15.20 5.67
CA THR A 271 11.66 -14.05 6.57
C THR A 271 10.24 -13.90 7.12
N VAL A 272 9.23 -14.15 6.30
CA VAL A 272 7.82 -13.98 6.72
C VAL A 272 7.34 -15.12 7.63
N PRO A 273 6.35 -14.89 8.49
CA PRO A 273 5.76 -15.94 9.32
C PRO A 273 5.18 -17.09 8.50
N ALA A 274 5.30 -18.33 8.99
CA ALA A 274 4.75 -19.53 8.31
C ALA A 274 3.24 -19.42 8.00
N THR A 275 2.49 -18.65 8.77
CA THR A 275 1.06 -18.40 8.54
C THR A 275 0.77 -17.64 7.23
N TYR A 276 1.76 -16.90 6.68
CA TYR A 276 1.62 -16.18 5.41
C TYR A 276 1.69 -17.12 4.20
N LEU A 277 2.35 -18.25 4.36
CA LEU A 277 2.64 -19.20 3.29
C LEU A 277 1.43 -20.08 2.92
N LEU A 278 0.33 -20.00 3.65
CA LEU A 278 -0.87 -20.87 3.52
C LEU A 278 -0.52 -22.37 3.44
N GLY A 279 0.59 -22.78 4.07
CA GLY A 279 1.05 -24.16 4.12
C GLY A 279 1.87 -24.62 2.89
N ASP A 280 2.18 -23.74 1.94
CA ASP A 280 2.91 -24.07 0.70
C ASP A 280 3.97 -23.03 0.38
N VAL A 281 5.22 -23.32 0.77
CA VAL A 281 6.37 -22.44 0.58
C VAL A 281 6.69 -22.23 -0.91
N GLU A 282 6.65 -23.30 -1.70
CA GLU A 282 6.99 -23.23 -3.12
C GLU A 282 5.95 -22.41 -3.91
N LEU A 283 4.68 -22.58 -3.59
CA LEU A 283 3.63 -21.74 -4.15
C LEU A 283 3.82 -20.27 -3.75
N TYR A 284 4.13 -20.00 -2.49
CA TYR A 284 4.35 -18.63 -2.02
C TYR A 284 5.50 -17.95 -2.77
N LYS A 285 6.61 -18.67 -3.03
CA LYS A 285 7.72 -18.15 -3.84
C LYS A 285 7.29 -17.83 -5.27
N GLN A 286 6.50 -18.72 -5.91
CA GLN A 286 5.95 -18.44 -7.24
C GLN A 286 5.04 -17.21 -7.24
N CYS A 287 4.21 -17.05 -6.20
CA CYS A 287 3.39 -15.87 -6.02
C CYS A 287 4.24 -14.60 -5.84
N LEU A 288 5.33 -14.66 -5.09
CA LEU A 288 6.26 -13.54 -4.93
C LEU A 288 6.85 -13.11 -6.26
N ASP A 289 7.35 -14.06 -7.05
CA ASP A 289 7.93 -13.78 -8.38
C ASP A 289 6.90 -13.14 -9.32
N ALA A 290 5.66 -13.64 -9.31
CA ALA A 290 4.57 -13.10 -10.12
C ALA A 290 4.14 -11.68 -9.71
N ASN A 291 4.34 -11.31 -8.44
CA ASN A 291 3.91 -10.03 -7.88
C ASN A 291 5.06 -9.03 -7.67
N LYS A 292 6.33 -9.41 -7.84
CA LYS A 292 7.47 -8.55 -7.50
C LYS A 292 7.43 -7.21 -8.23
N GLU A 293 7.01 -7.21 -9.50
CA GLU A 293 6.85 -5.98 -10.29
C GLU A 293 5.78 -5.04 -9.72
N SER A 294 4.73 -5.58 -9.11
CA SER A 294 3.65 -4.76 -8.53
C SER A 294 4.05 -4.02 -7.25
N LEU A 295 5.10 -4.48 -6.57
CA LEU A 295 5.61 -3.84 -5.36
C LEU A 295 6.42 -2.59 -5.72
N SER A 296 6.34 -1.57 -4.86
CA SER A 296 7.06 -0.32 -5.06
C SER A 296 8.58 -0.55 -4.97
N PRO A 297 9.39 0.07 -5.84
CA PRO A 297 10.84 0.02 -5.69
C PRO A 297 11.39 1.05 -4.69
N ASN A 298 10.66 2.13 -4.38
CA ASN A 298 11.19 3.28 -3.66
C ASN A 298 10.16 4.15 -2.91
N GLY A 299 8.92 3.71 -2.81
CA GLY A 299 7.88 4.42 -2.08
C GLY A 299 7.20 5.58 -2.83
N LEU A 300 7.60 5.88 -4.07
CA LEU A 300 7.07 7.01 -4.83
C LEU A 300 5.80 6.65 -5.60
N VAL A 301 4.83 7.56 -5.59
CA VAL A 301 3.63 7.51 -6.43
C VAL A 301 3.95 8.11 -7.79
N ASP A 302 3.70 7.36 -8.87
CA ASP A 302 3.86 7.84 -10.24
C ASP A 302 2.90 9.02 -10.52
N ALA A 303 3.40 10.03 -11.25
CA ALA A 303 2.68 11.29 -11.42
C ALA A 303 1.31 11.16 -12.15
N ASP A 304 1.17 10.18 -13.03
CA ASP A 304 -0.07 9.90 -13.79
C ASP A 304 -1.04 8.96 -13.05
N GLY A 305 -0.54 8.21 -12.07
CA GLY A 305 -1.32 7.21 -11.34
C GLY A 305 -2.56 7.76 -10.62
N PRO A 306 -2.47 8.88 -9.89
CA PRO A 306 -3.62 9.45 -9.19
C PRO A 306 -4.77 9.85 -10.11
N ALA A 307 -4.48 10.31 -11.32
CA ALA A 307 -5.50 10.63 -12.31
C ALA A 307 -6.20 9.36 -12.82
N THR A 308 -5.44 8.28 -13.06
CA THR A 308 -5.99 6.96 -13.43
C THR A 308 -6.93 6.44 -12.33
N ALA A 309 -6.51 6.52 -11.06
CA ALA A 309 -7.32 6.08 -9.93
C ALA A 309 -8.63 6.89 -9.80
N LEU A 310 -8.57 8.21 -10.00
CA LEU A 310 -9.76 9.07 -10.01
C LEU A 310 -10.72 8.70 -11.16
N ASN A 311 -10.20 8.53 -12.37
CA ASN A 311 -11.00 8.15 -13.54
C ASN A 311 -11.67 6.77 -13.33
N ALA A 312 -10.93 5.81 -12.77
CA ALA A 312 -11.48 4.50 -12.46
C ALA A 312 -12.64 4.57 -11.45
N LEU A 313 -12.48 5.36 -10.38
CA LEU A 313 -13.56 5.54 -9.40
C LEU A 313 -14.76 6.29 -9.98
N ALA A 314 -14.54 7.31 -10.78
CA ALA A 314 -15.61 8.10 -11.40
C ALA A 314 -16.50 7.26 -12.33
N ALA A 315 -15.98 6.14 -12.86
CA ALA A 315 -16.74 5.26 -13.74
C ALA A 315 -17.89 4.54 -13.02
N PHE A 316 -17.76 4.23 -11.72
CA PHE A 316 -18.74 3.40 -11.03
C PHE A 316 -19.24 3.97 -9.67
N VAL A 317 -18.56 4.96 -9.10
CA VAL A 317 -18.98 5.55 -7.82
C VAL A 317 -20.09 6.57 -8.08
N PRO A 318 -21.34 6.33 -7.61
CA PRO A 318 -22.43 7.25 -7.83
C PRO A 318 -22.12 8.63 -7.26
N ASN A 319 -22.39 9.68 -8.04
CA ASN A 319 -22.25 11.09 -7.65
C ASN A 319 -20.80 11.53 -7.30
N LEU A 320 -19.78 10.75 -7.66
CA LEU A 320 -18.41 11.20 -7.57
C LEU A 320 -18.15 12.20 -8.70
N ASP A 321 -18.05 13.46 -8.33
CA ASP A 321 -17.70 14.55 -9.25
C ASP A 321 -16.18 14.71 -9.29
N ALA A 322 -15.56 14.15 -10.32
CA ALA A 322 -14.09 14.17 -10.47
C ALA A 322 -13.53 15.60 -10.51
N SER A 323 -14.32 16.59 -10.96
CA SER A 323 -13.87 17.98 -11.02
C SER A 323 -13.71 18.65 -9.66
N LYS A 324 -14.29 18.05 -8.60
CA LYS A 324 -14.19 18.51 -7.20
C LYS A 324 -13.08 17.84 -6.42
N ILE A 325 -12.41 16.84 -7.02
CA ILE A 325 -11.30 16.15 -6.38
C ILE A 325 -9.99 16.87 -6.72
N ASP A 326 -9.32 17.36 -5.69
CA ASP A 326 -7.99 17.95 -5.79
C ASP A 326 -6.93 16.87 -5.58
N ILE A 327 -6.40 16.34 -6.69
CA ILE A 327 -5.38 15.29 -6.69
C ILE A 327 -4.14 15.71 -5.89
N SER A 328 -3.76 16.99 -5.89
CA SER A 328 -2.58 17.47 -5.17
C SER A 328 -2.68 17.34 -3.65
N LYS A 329 -3.90 17.13 -3.14
CA LYS A 329 -4.18 16.99 -1.69
C LYS A 329 -4.35 15.56 -1.21
N ILE A 330 -4.42 14.58 -2.12
CA ILE A 330 -4.65 13.18 -1.73
C ILE A 330 -3.36 12.39 -1.54
N TYR A 331 -2.21 12.93 -1.97
CA TYR A 331 -0.90 12.31 -1.74
C TYR A 331 0.21 13.34 -1.66
N THR A 332 1.39 12.89 -1.21
CA THR A 332 2.66 13.60 -1.30
C THR A 332 3.79 12.61 -1.45
N ASN A 333 4.77 12.92 -2.30
CA ASN A 333 6.00 12.15 -2.44
C ASN A 333 7.14 12.65 -1.53
N GLU A 334 6.96 13.79 -0.83
CA GLU A 334 8.01 14.44 -0.04
C GLU A 334 8.72 13.48 0.94
N PHE A 335 7.94 12.71 1.72
CA PHE A 335 8.50 11.79 2.71
C PHE A 335 9.21 10.60 2.05
N ALA A 336 8.64 10.08 0.96
CA ALA A 336 9.24 8.98 0.20
C ALA A 336 10.53 9.43 -0.51
N GLU A 337 10.58 10.62 -1.10
CA GLU A 337 11.80 11.19 -1.70
C GLU A 337 12.92 11.37 -0.69
N ASN A 338 12.60 11.85 0.51
CA ASN A 338 13.57 12.00 1.60
C ASN A 338 14.07 10.62 2.07
N ALA A 339 13.18 9.64 2.19
CA ALA A 339 13.52 8.27 2.56
C ALA A 339 14.38 7.59 1.50
N ASP A 340 14.06 7.77 0.21
CA ASP A 340 14.81 7.22 -0.92
C ASP A 340 16.26 7.74 -0.96
N LYS A 341 16.44 9.03 -0.68
CA LYS A 341 17.76 9.68 -0.54
C LYS A 341 18.53 9.19 0.71
N LYS A 342 17.81 8.95 1.82
CA LYS A 342 18.42 8.48 3.08
C LYS A 342 18.94 7.05 2.95
N TYR A 343 18.27 6.22 2.18
CA TYR A 343 18.56 4.80 1.99
C TYR A 343 18.83 4.46 0.51
N PRO A 344 19.91 4.98 -0.09
CA PRO A 344 20.17 4.78 -1.53
C PRO A 344 20.49 3.33 -1.89
N ASN A 345 21.08 2.57 -0.95
CA ASN A 345 21.49 1.17 -1.12
C ASN A 345 21.11 0.40 0.15
N VAL A 346 20.11 -0.46 0.07
CA VAL A 346 19.71 -1.37 1.17
C VAL A 346 19.93 -2.80 0.73
#